data_8030601e9e6b528ee339414e2b7b39f9
#
_entry.id   8030601e9e6b528ee339414e2b7b39f9
#
_cell.length_a   1.000
_cell.length_b   1.000
_cell.length_c   1.000
_cell.angle_alpha   90.00
_cell.angle_beta   90.00
_cell.angle_gamma   90.00
#
_symmetry.space_group_name_H-M   'P 1'
#
loop_
_entity.id
_entity.type
_entity.pdbx_description
1 polymer ?
#
loop_
_entity_poly.entity_id
_entity_poly.type
_entity_poly.pdbx_seq_one_letter_code
_entity_poly.pdbx_strand_id
1 'polypeptide(L)'
;AACGSVTPVAVATIAAHIFVEQAGLDGVNAATSRRNQIVEGMSRHHNDAAATFDRWSSIWRDPDFASFDMSDILTNISCPLLVLQGDRDEYATAEMVHGVTRRVPHAIGRFLPDCGHIAHRDQPDIVAAELTRFVSDALNTKN
;
A
#
# COMPACT_ATOMS: atom_id res chain seq x y z
N ALA A 1 -0.92 11.34 -8.74
CA ALA A 1 -1.01 12.56 -7.96
C ALA A 1 0.35 13.24 -7.77
N ALA A 2 1.32 12.58 -7.17
CA ALA A 2 2.62 13.19 -6.88
C ALA A 2 3.46 13.51 -8.13
N CYS A 3 3.31 12.74 -9.21
CA CYS A 3 4.08 12.89 -10.46
C CYS A 3 3.33 13.58 -11.62
N GLY A 4 2.14 14.01 -11.41
CA GLY A 4 1.55 15.13 -11.95
C GLY A 4 0.90 15.30 -13.28
N SER A 5 0.54 14.39 -14.13
CA SER A 5 -0.30 14.72 -15.30
C SER A 5 -1.82 14.61 -15.05
N VAL A 6 -2.23 14.10 -13.91
CA VAL A 6 -3.62 13.93 -13.50
C VAL A 6 -3.84 14.63 -12.16
N THR A 7 -4.89 15.42 -12.04
CA THR A 7 -5.31 16.04 -10.77
C THR A 7 -6.46 15.21 -10.19
N PRO A 8 -6.20 14.24 -9.31
CA PRO A 8 -7.25 13.45 -8.69
C PRO A 8 -8.06 14.31 -7.71
N VAL A 9 -9.32 13.95 -7.53
CA VAL A 9 -10.20 14.59 -6.53
C VAL A 9 -9.75 14.23 -5.12
N ALA A 10 -9.37 13.00 -4.93
CA ALA A 10 -8.83 12.43 -3.68
C ALA A 10 -8.01 11.19 -4.01
N VAL A 11 -7.15 10.76 -3.10
CA VAL A 11 -6.34 9.55 -3.21
C VAL A 11 -6.51 8.74 -1.93
N ALA A 12 -6.76 7.45 -2.06
CA ALA A 12 -6.68 6.50 -0.96
C ALA A 12 -5.66 5.41 -1.29
N THR A 13 -4.85 5.02 -0.32
CA THR A 13 -3.91 3.92 -0.43
C THR A 13 -4.18 2.88 0.65
N ILE A 14 -3.94 1.62 0.33
CA ILE A 14 -4.04 0.49 1.27
C ILE A 14 -2.71 -0.25 1.23
N ALA A 15 -2.03 -0.37 2.37
CA ALA A 15 -0.76 -1.06 2.54
C ALA A 15 0.32 -0.61 1.51
N ALA A 16 0.43 0.71 1.30
CA ALA A 16 1.36 1.28 0.33
C ALA A 16 2.77 1.40 0.91
N HIS A 17 3.76 0.98 0.12
CA HIS A 17 5.17 1.22 0.42
C HIS A 17 5.64 2.52 -0.21
N ILE A 18 6.31 3.35 0.56
CA ILE A 18 6.93 4.61 0.09
C ILE A 18 8.44 4.54 0.00
N PHE A 19 9.03 3.54 0.62
CA PHE A 19 10.45 3.18 0.54
C PHE A 19 10.62 1.68 0.81
N VAL A 20 11.82 1.16 0.57
CA VAL A 20 12.17 -0.22 0.94
C VAL A 20 12.64 -0.24 2.39
N GLU A 21 12.08 -1.15 3.18
CA GLU A 21 12.50 -1.42 4.57
C GLU A 21 12.71 -2.92 4.80
N GLN A 22 13.41 -3.27 5.87
CA GLN A 22 13.76 -4.68 6.18
C GLN A 22 12.52 -5.56 6.37
N ALA A 23 11.46 -5.03 7.00
CA ALA A 23 10.20 -5.76 7.17
C ALA A 23 9.60 -6.21 5.83
N GLY A 24 9.63 -5.33 4.80
CA GLY A 24 9.18 -5.67 3.46
C GLY A 24 10.01 -6.79 2.83
N LEU A 25 11.33 -6.72 2.96
CA LEU A 25 12.23 -7.77 2.45
C LEU A 25 12.01 -9.11 3.16
N ASP A 26 11.82 -9.09 4.47
CA ASP A 26 11.55 -10.30 5.26
C ASP A 26 10.20 -10.92 4.87
N GLY A 27 9.18 -10.10 4.67
CA GLY A 27 7.87 -10.53 4.17
C GLY A 27 7.95 -11.17 2.78
N VAL A 28 8.70 -10.56 1.85
CA VAL A 28 8.91 -11.11 0.49
C VAL A 28 9.68 -12.43 0.56
N ASN A 29 10.70 -12.56 1.42
CA ASN A 29 11.45 -13.80 1.61
C ASN A 29 10.56 -14.91 2.18
N ALA A 30 9.71 -14.59 3.16
CA ALA A 30 8.72 -15.51 3.72
C ALA A 30 7.68 -15.93 2.66
N ALA A 31 7.21 -15.02 1.81
CA ALA A 31 6.32 -15.32 0.69
C ALA A 31 7.01 -16.26 -0.32
N THR A 32 8.29 -16.01 -0.63
CA THR A 32 9.07 -16.85 -1.55
C THR A 32 9.18 -18.29 -1.05
N SER A 33 9.31 -18.50 0.26
CA SER A 33 9.32 -19.84 0.86
C SER A 33 8.00 -20.59 0.68
N ARG A 34 6.89 -19.86 0.47
CA ARG A 34 5.54 -20.42 0.22
C ARG A 34 5.08 -20.25 -1.23
N ARG A 35 6.03 -20.04 -2.16
CA ARG A 35 5.75 -19.71 -3.56
C ARG A 35 4.67 -20.60 -4.20
N ASN A 36 4.80 -21.92 -4.09
CA ASN A 36 3.87 -22.83 -4.77
C ASN A 36 2.42 -22.64 -4.29
N GLN A 37 2.20 -22.48 -2.99
CA GLN A 37 0.89 -22.22 -2.41
C GLN A 37 0.31 -20.88 -2.88
N ILE A 38 1.14 -19.83 -2.91
CA ILE A 38 0.71 -18.50 -3.35
C ILE A 38 0.37 -18.52 -4.85
N VAL A 39 1.22 -19.12 -5.68
CA VAL A 39 1.01 -19.24 -7.13
C VAL A 39 -0.27 -20.04 -7.42
N GLU A 40 -0.55 -21.12 -6.69
CA GLU A 40 -1.81 -21.85 -6.82
C GLU A 40 -3.02 -20.95 -6.53
N GLY A 41 -2.97 -20.15 -5.45
CA GLY A 41 -4.01 -19.15 -5.15
C GLY A 41 -4.17 -18.10 -6.24
N MET A 42 -3.06 -17.59 -6.78
CA MET A 42 -3.04 -16.58 -7.82
C MET A 42 -3.54 -17.10 -9.18
N SER A 43 -3.40 -18.40 -9.47
CA SER A 43 -3.78 -18.98 -10.76
C SER A 43 -5.27 -18.83 -11.10
N ARG A 44 -6.10 -18.54 -10.10
CA ARG A 44 -7.52 -18.23 -10.29
C ARG A 44 -7.77 -16.85 -10.91
N HIS A 45 -6.77 -15.97 -10.90
CA HIS A 45 -6.89 -14.57 -11.30
C HIS A 45 -5.83 -14.13 -12.31
N HIS A 46 -4.78 -14.94 -12.56
CA HIS A 46 -3.67 -14.62 -13.44
C HIS A 46 -3.48 -15.74 -14.50
N ASN A 47 -3.30 -15.35 -15.75
CA ASN A 47 -2.98 -16.30 -16.84
C ASN A 47 -1.62 -16.96 -16.62
N ASP A 48 -0.66 -16.23 -16.07
CA ASP A 48 0.66 -16.74 -15.68
C ASP A 48 0.99 -16.26 -14.26
N ALA A 49 0.42 -16.96 -13.29
CA ALA A 49 0.60 -16.67 -11.87
C ALA A 49 2.07 -16.86 -11.43
N ALA A 50 2.74 -17.86 -11.99
CA ALA A 50 4.15 -18.15 -11.66
C ALA A 50 5.05 -16.99 -12.09
N ALA A 51 4.98 -16.57 -13.33
CA ALA A 51 5.77 -15.45 -13.83
C ALA A 51 5.42 -14.13 -13.12
N THR A 52 4.15 -13.93 -12.75
CA THR A 52 3.71 -12.74 -11.98
C THR A 52 4.37 -12.71 -10.61
N PHE A 53 4.31 -13.82 -9.87
CA PHE A 53 4.93 -13.94 -8.56
C PHE A 53 6.46 -13.77 -8.63
N ASP A 54 7.11 -14.46 -9.58
CA ASP A 54 8.57 -14.44 -9.72
C ASP A 54 9.07 -13.03 -10.07
N ARG A 55 8.37 -12.31 -10.95
CA ARG A 55 8.70 -10.92 -11.26
C ARG A 55 8.56 -10.02 -10.05
N TRP A 56 7.44 -10.10 -9.33
CA TRP A 56 7.24 -9.32 -8.11
C TRP A 56 8.35 -9.58 -7.09
N SER A 57 8.59 -10.84 -6.75
CA SER A 57 9.57 -11.19 -5.72
C SER A 57 11.02 -10.89 -6.13
N SER A 58 11.35 -10.98 -7.43
CA SER A 58 12.70 -10.64 -7.92
C SER A 58 12.98 -9.15 -7.82
N ILE A 59 12.02 -8.29 -8.17
CA ILE A 59 12.19 -6.83 -8.07
C ILE A 59 12.44 -6.42 -6.61
N TRP A 60 11.64 -6.92 -5.67
CA TRP A 60 11.81 -6.59 -4.26
C TRP A 60 13.16 -7.04 -3.67
N ARG A 61 13.75 -8.11 -4.20
CA ARG A 61 15.04 -8.66 -3.77
C ARG A 61 16.23 -8.17 -4.60
N ASP A 62 15.97 -7.33 -5.59
CA ASP A 62 17.03 -6.74 -6.40
C ASP A 62 17.81 -5.72 -5.57
N PRO A 63 19.15 -5.84 -5.45
CA PRO A 63 19.97 -4.86 -4.74
C PRO A 63 19.81 -3.42 -5.25
N ASP A 64 19.57 -3.24 -6.54
CA ASP A 64 19.37 -1.92 -7.12
C ASP A 64 18.04 -1.29 -6.68
N PHE A 65 17.03 -2.13 -6.35
CA PHE A 65 15.75 -1.66 -5.80
C PHE A 65 15.83 -1.31 -4.31
N ALA A 66 16.86 -1.73 -3.60
CA ALA A 66 17.02 -1.46 -2.17
C ALA A 66 17.06 0.05 -1.83
N SER A 67 17.47 0.88 -2.80
CA SER A 67 17.51 2.34 -2.65
C SER A 67 16.20 3.04 -3.04
N PHE A 68 15.14 2.29 -3.40
CA PHE A 68 13.86 2.90 -3.74
C PHE A 68 13.28 3.67 -2.55
N ASP A 69 13.08 4.97 -2.76
CA ASP A 69 12.45 5.89 -1.82
C ASP A 69 11.71 6.98 -2.61
N MET A 70 10.41 7.08 -2.43
CA MET A 70 9.57 8.11 -3.04
C MET A 70 9.14 9.19 -2.05
N SER A 71 9.72 9.21 -0.87
CA SER A 71 9.31 10.10 0.23
C SER A 71 9.30 11.58 -0.17
N ASP A 72 10.30 12.02 -0.93
CA ASP A 72 10.45 13.45 -1.29
C ASP A 72 9.34 13.94 -2.23
N ILE A 73 8.84 13.08 -3.13
CA ILE A 73 7.78 13.46 -4.08
C ILE A 73 6.39 13.51 -3.44
N LEU A 74 6.21 12.96 -2.23
CA LEU A 74 4.92 12.97 -1.52
C LEU A 74 4.45 14.40 -1.22
N THR A 75 5.37 15.34 -1.02
CA THR A 75 5.05 16.76 -0.80
C THR A 75 4.29 17.41 -1.95
N ASN A 76 4.31 16.81 -3.14
CA ASN A 76 3.55 17.27 -4.30
C ASN A 76 2.07 16.85 -4.25
N ILE A 77 1.65 16.04 -3.29
CA ILE A 77 0.25 15.63 -3.15
C ILE A 77 -0.53 16.75 -2.49
N SER A 78 -1.40 17.40 -3.26
CA SER A 78 -2.23 18.52 -2.81
C SER A 78 -3.71 18.17 -2.60
N CYS A 79 -4.15 17.02 -3.11
CA CYS A 79 -5.52 16.53 -2.89
C CYS A 79 -5.66 15.80 -1.55
N PRO A 80 -6.89 15.64 -1.01
CA PRO A 80 -7.14 14.79 0.15
C PRO A 80 -6.51 13.42 -0.01
N LEU A 81 -5.84 12.93 1.03
CA LEU A 81 -5.13 11.65 1.03
C LEU A 81 -5.52 10.81 2.26
N LEU A 82 -5.95 9.58 2.02
CA LEU A 82 -6.17 8.57 3.04
C LEU A 82 -5.12 7.47 2.89
N VAL A 83 -4.50 7.09 4.00
CA VAL A 83 -3.52 6.00 4.06
C VAL A 83 -3.99 4.97 5.06
N LEU A 84 -4.40 3.80 4.57
CA LEU A 84 -4.83 2.66 5.38
C LEU A 84 -3.73 1.62 5.46
N GLN A 85 -3.50 1.05 6.64
CA GLN A 85 -2.61 -0.08 6.85
C GLN A 85 -3.12 -0.97 7.98
N GLY A 86 -2.95 -2.28 7.83
CA GLY A 86 -3.21 -3.21 8.91
C GLY A 86 -2.19 -3.06 10.06
N ASP A 87 -2.62 -3.20 11.30
CA ASP A 87 -1.73 -3.13 12.47
C ASP A 87 -0.84 -4.37 12.63
N ARG A 88 -1.12 -5.44 11.85
CA ARG A 88 -0.34 -6.68 11.75
C ARG A 88 0.21 -6.92 10.35
N ASP A 89 0.46 -5.84 9.60
CA ASP A 89 1.01 -5.93 8.25
C ASP A 89 2.41 -6.57 8.30
N GLU A 90 2.54 -7.74 7.70
CA GLU A 90 3.77 -8.52 7.69
C GLU A 90 4.80 -8.05 6.66
N TYR A 91 4.45 -7.08 5.82
CA TYR A 91 5.33 -6.50 4.80
C TYR A 91 5.76 -5.08 5.11
N ALA A 92 5.09 -4.39 6.06
CA ALA A 92 5.33 -2.98 6.30
C ALA A 92 5.22 -2.62 7.78
N THR A 93 6.13 -1.77 8.26
CA THR A 93 5.99 -1.17 9.59
C THR A 93 5.06 0.06 9.56
N ALA A 94 4.72 0.56 10.73
CA ALA A 94 3.95 1.82 10.87
C ALA A 94 4.63 3.02 10.20
N GLU A 95 5.92 2.92 9.88
CA GLU A 95 6.69 3.99 9.24
C GLU A 95 6.18 4.33 7.83
N MET A 96 5.50 3.40 7.14
CA MET A 96 4.85 3.71 5.86
C MET A 96 3.77 4.77 6.04
N VAL A 97 2.89 4.61 7.03
CA VAL A 97 1.82 5.59 7.34
C VAL A 97 2.42 6.87 7.92
N HIS A 98 3.31 6.76 8.89
CA HIS A 98 3.94 7.92 9.54
C HIS A 98 4.79 8.73 8.56
N GLY A 99 5.52 8.08 7.66
CA GLY A 99 6.30 8.72 6.63
C GLY A 99 5.46 9.58 5.69
N VAL A 100 4.27 9.09 5.31
CA VAL A 100 3.32 9.88 4.51
C VAL A 100 2.75 11.04 5.32
N THR A 101 2.22 10.81 6.52
CA THR A 101 1.55 11.85 7.31
C THR A 101 2.49 12.97 7.76
N ARG A 102 3.78 12.67 7.97
CA ARG A 102 4.79 13.71 8.25
C ARG A 102 5.07 14.63 7.05
N ARG A 103 4.96 14.10 5.82
CA ARG A 103 5.26 14.85 4.58
C ARG A 103 4.05 15.51 3.95
N VAL A 104 2.88 14.95 4.19
CA VAL A 104 1.59 15.43 3.68
C VAL A 104 0.68 15.75 4.88
N PRO A 105 0.75 16.97 5.44
CA PRO A 105 0.08 17.31 6.71
C PRO A 105 -1.45 17.15 6.69
N HIS A 106 -2.06 17.17 5.52
CA HIS A 106 -3.49 16.95 5.35
C HIS A 106 -3.87 15.47 5.09
N ALA A 107 -2.88 14.56 5.08
CA ALA A 107 -3.16 13.14 4.95
C ALA A 107 -3.75 12.56 6.23
N ILE A 108 -4.71 11.67 6.06
CA ILE A 108 -5.34 10.92 7.14
C ILE A 108 -4.72 9.53 7.17
N GLY A 109 -3.92 9.23 8.20
CA GLY A 109 -3.41 7.88 8.46
C GLY A 109 -4.36 7.08 9.35
N ARG A 110 -4.63 5.81 9.01
CA ARG A 110 -5.45 4.89 9.78
C ARG A 110 -4.79 3.52 9.86
N PHE A 111 -4.70 2.98 11.06
CA PHE A 111 -4.37 1.58 11.29
C PHE A 111 -5.64 0.79 11.52
N LEU A 112 -5.75 -0.35 10.84
CA LEU A 112 -6.90 -1.24 10.93
C LEU A 112 -6.57 -2.35 11.94
N PRO A 113 -7.38 -2.55 12.99
CA PRO A 113 -7.09 -3.52 14.03
C PRO A 113 -7.21 -4.95 13.50
N ASP A 114 -6.37 -5.86 14.03
CA ASP A 114 -6.35 -7.28 13.68
C ASP A 114 -6.26 -7.56 12.17
N CYS A 115 -5.50 -6.77 11.46
CA CYS A 115 -5.47 -6.73 9.99
C CYS A 115 -4.03 -6.84 9.47
N GLY A 116 -3.82 -7.75 8.52
CA GLY A 116 -2.55 -7.90 7.81
C GLY A 116 -2.45 -7.02 6.57
N HIS A 117 -1.55 -7.39 5.66
CA HIS A 117 -1.27 -6.64 4.44
C HIS A 117 -2.47 -6.57 3.47
N ILE A 118 -3.27 -7.63 3.39
CA ILE A 118 -4.41 -7.71 2.46
C ILE A 118 -5.69 -7.19 3.15
N ALA A 119 -5.69 -5.92 3.53
CA ALA A 119 -6.70 -5.32 4.37
C ALA A 119 -8.14 -5.48 3.85
N HIS A 120 -8.35 -5.38 2.54
CA HIS A 120 -9.68 -5.54 1.93
C HIS A 120 -10.22 -6.98 2.00
N ARG A 121 -9.36 -7.97 2.29
CA ARG A 121 -9.75 -9.36 2.55
C ARG A 121 -9.95 -9.61 4.04
N ASP A 122 -9.07 -9.05 4.87
CA ASP A 122 -9.06 -9.30 6.30
C ASP A 122 -10.17 -8.50 7.02
N GLN A 123 -10.42 -7.25 6.57
CA GLN A 123 -11.38 -6.31 7.16
C GLN A 123 -12.22 -5.59 6.09
N PRO A 124 -12.97 -6.32 5.24
CA PRO A 124 -13.68 -5.76 4.08
C PRO A 124 -14.65 -4.64 4.44
N ASP A 125 -15.43 -4.83 5.51
CA ASP A 125 -16.46 -3.87 5.92
C ASP A 125 -15.84 -2.58 6.47
N ILE A 126 -14.75 -2.69 7.24
CA ILE A 126 -14.05 -1.52 7.77
C ILE A 126 -13.40 -0.74 6.64
N VAL A 127 -12.73 -1.43 5.72
CA VAL A 127 -12.12 -0.80 4.53
C VAL A 127 -13.17 -0.09 3.69
N ALA A 128 -14.30 -0.75 3.41
CA ALA A 128 -15.39 -0.14 2.65
C ALA A 128 -15.97 1.10 3.34
N ALA A 129 -16.18 1.05 4.67
CA ALA A 129 -16.67 2.18 5.44
C ALA A 129 -15.69 3.36 5.45
N GLU A 130 -14.40 3.12 5.66
CA GLU A 130 -13.35 4.15 5.64
C GLU A 130 -13.25 4.83 4.26
N LEU A 131 -13.24 4.04 3.19
CA LEU A 131 -13.20 4.58 1.82
C LEU A 131 -14.46 5.38 1.48
N THR A 132 -15.64 4.88 1.82
CA THR A 132 -16.92 5.57 1.56
C THR A 132 -16.98 6.90 2.28
N ARG A 133 -16.63 6.92 3.57
CA ARG A 133 -16.59 8.15 4.37
C ARG A 133 -15.60 9.16 3.76
N PHE A 134 -14.38 8.72 3.50
CA PHE A 134 -13.33 9.57 2.95
C PHE A 134 -13.70 10.20 1.60
N VAL A 135 -14.27 9.41 0.67
CA VAL A 135 -14.71 9.91 -0.64
C VAL A 135 -15.84 10.92 -0.48
N SER A 136 -16.82 10.63 0.38
CA SER A 136 -17.94 11.55 0.65
C SER A 136 -17.44 12.88 1.20
N ASP A 137 -16.53 12.86 2.17
CA ASP A 137 -15.95 14.06 2.76
C ASP A 137 -15.16 14.89 1.72
N ALA A 138 -14.35 14.21 0.89
CA ALA A 138 -13.56 14.86 -0.16
C ALA A 138 -14.43 15.52 -1.24
N LEU A 139 -15.59 14.96 -1.55
CA LEU A 139 -16.53 15.56 -2.51
C LEU A 139 -17.25 16.77 -1.92
N ASN A 140 -17.63 16.71 -0.64
CA ASN A 140 -18.34 17.79 0.05
C ASN A 140 -17.46 19.02 0.30
N THR A 141 -16.14 18.85 0.41
CA THR A 141 -15.20 19.96 0.63
C THR A 141 -14.97 20.82 -0.63
N LYS A 142 -15.43 20.36 -1.79
CA LYS A 142 -15.29 21.08 -3.07
C LYS A 142 -16.51 21.96 -3.45
N ASN A 143 -17.59 21.88 -2.68
CA ASN A 143 -18.78 22.72 -2.83
C ASN A 143 -18.75 23.87 -1.81
#